data_0873f2ada95f71faffefbf0efb1c007c
#
_entry.id   0873f2ada95f71faffefbf0efb1c007c
#
_cell.length_a   1.000
_cell.length_b   1.000
_cell.length_c   1.000
_cell.angle_alpha   90.00
_cell.angle_beta   90.00
_cell.angle_gamma   90.00
#
_symmetry.space_group_name_H-M   'P 1'
#
loop_
_entity.id
_entity.type
_entity.pdbx_description
1 polymer ?
#
loop_
_entity_poly.entity_id
_entity_poly.type
_entity_poly.pdbx_seq_one_letter_code
_entity_poly.pdbx_strand_id
1 'polypeptide(L)'
;MSSNSSTSLTKNSYSQALFELASEKNSINNIEVQVSAILELIDKSKDFKDLIKDPTNKIEDQLKAINQISNQFKFNELLKKFLGFLISKRRFFYVEKILNDFLFICLNSRGEIQAELSTAKNLNENEINNIKSELSSTFGSNIKLKQKYDPSLIGGLIIKVESTMIDTSIKNKLQQIEKKMIEA
;
A
#
# COMPACT_ATOMS: atom_id res chain seq x y z
N MET A 1 27.46 -1.83 -7.99
CA MET A 1 26.38 -1.44 -7.05
C MET A 1 25.50 -0.29 -7.58
N SER A 2 25.15 -0.26 -8.88
CA SER A 2 24.43 0.90 -9.49
C SER A 2 23.04 0.58 -10.08
N SER A 3 22.50 -0.62 -9.83
CA SER A 3 21.22 -1.04 -10.46
C SER A 3 19.96 -0.75 -9.65
N ASN A 4 20.08 -0.41 -8.35
CA ASN A 4 18.91 -0.19 -7.49
C ASN A 4 18.34 1.24 -7.55
N SER A 5 19.13 2.25 -7.90
CA SER A 5 18.67 3.65 -7.96
C SER A 5 17.81 3.96 -9.20
N SER A 6 18.18 3.41 -10.37
CA SER A 6 17.42 3.62 -11.61
C SER A 6 16.04 2.95 -11.59
N THR A 7 15.92 1.81 -10.90
CA THR A 7 14.66 1.08 -10.80
C THR A 7 13.64 1.78 -9.87
N SER A 8 14.08 2.47 -8.83
CA SER A 8 13.20 3.22 -7.92
C SER A 8 12.69 4.51 -8.58
N LEU A 9 13.54 5.24 -9.28
CA LEU A 9 13.17 6.45 -10.03
C LEU A 9 12.11 6.18 -11.11
N THR A 10 12.26 5.05 -11.82
CA THR A 10 11.30 4.68 -12.87
C THR A 10 9.92 4.29 -12.32
N LYS A 11 9.87 3.69 -11.13
CA LYS A 11 8.61 3.27 -10.49
C LYS A 11 7.80 4.48 -10.00
N ASN A 12 8.46 5.45 -9.37
CA ASN A 12 7.83 6.70 -8.94
C ASN A 12 7.26 7.49 -10.13
N SER A 13 7.91 7.41 -11.31
CA SER A 13 7.44 8.08 -12.52
C SER A 13 6.11 7.53 -13.04
N TYR A 14 5.85 6.23 -12.93
CA TYR A 14 4.57 5.63 -13.38
C TYR A 14 3.41 5.97 -12.46
N SER A 15 3.61 5.89 -11.15
CA SER A 15 2.59 6.26 -10.17
C SER A 15 2.28 7.75 -10.23
N GLN A 16 3.29 8.58 -10.41
CA GLN A 16 3.13 10.01 -10.60
C GLN A 16 2.36 10.33 -11.89
N ALA A 17 2.70 9.69 -13.02
CA ALA A 17 2.00 9.86 -14.30
C ALA A 17 0.53 9.44 -14.20
N LEU A 18 0.23 8.33 -13.50
CA LEU A 18 -1.15 7.92 -13.28
C LEU A 18 -1.92 8.96 -12.46
N PHE A 19 -1.28 9.52 -11.43
CA PHE A 19 -1.88 10.55 -10.58
C PHE A 19 -2.17 11.83 -11.39
N GLU A 20 -1.22 12.31 -12.18
CA GLU A 20 -1.39 13.49 -13.03
C GLU A 20 -2.52 13.31 -14.03
N LEU A 21 -2.57 12.18 -14.75
CA LEU A 21 -3.64 11.86 -15.68
C LEU A 21 -5.01 11.73 -14.99
N ALA A 22 -5.04 11.17 -13.77
CA ALA A 22 -6.26 11.07 -12.96
C ALA A 22 -6.74 12.44 -12.48
N SER A 23 -5.80 13.32 -12.14
CA SER A 23 -6.06 14.71 -11.74
C SER A 23 -6.63 15.52 -12.89
N GLU A 24 -6.00 15.50 -14.07
CA GLU A 24 -6.49 16.18 -15.27
C GLU A 24 -7.93 15.80 -15.64
N LYS A 25 -8.31 14.54 -15.42
CA LYS A 25 -9.66 14.03 -15.68
C LYS A 25 -10.63 14.14 -14.51
N ASN A 26 -10.22 14.77 -13.39
CA ASN A 26 -11.01 14.85 -12.16
C ASN A 26 -11.56 13.48 -11.70
N SER A 27 -10.79 12.40 -11.90
CA SER A 27 -11.21 11.03 -11.66
C SER A 27 -10.41 10.32 -10.56
N ILE A 28 -9.64 11.06 -9.76
CA ILE A 28 -8.74 10.52 -8.71
C ILE A 28 -9.51 9.58 -7.77
N ASN A 29 -10.63 10.02 -7.20
CA ASN A 29 -11.40 9.22 -6.24
C ASN A 29 -11.92 7.92 -6.83
N ASN A 30 -12.37 7.96 -8.09
CA ASN A 30 -12.87 6.77 -8.78
C ASN A 30 -11.73 5.77 -9.04
N ILE A 31 -10.59 6.27 -9.52
CA ILE A 31 -9.41 5.43 -9.79
C ILE A 31 -8.83 4.87 -8.49
N GLU A 32 -8.82 5.63 -7.39
CA GLU A 32 -8.38 5.16 -6.08
C GLU A 32 -9.17 3.96 -5.58
N VAL A 33 -10.50 4.01 -5.68
CA VAL A 33 -11.38 2.88 -5.32
C VAL A 33 -11.08 1.65 -6.19
N GLN A 34 -10.91 1.85 -7.51
CA GLN A 34 -10.61 0.76 -8.43
C GLN A 34 -9.22 0.17 -8.22
N VAL A 35 -8.22 1.00 -7.93
CA VAL A 35 -6.87 0.56 -7.58
C VAL A 35 -6.88 -0.27 -6.30
N SER A 36 -7.63 0.16 -5.28
CA SER A 36 -7.79 -0.60 -4.03
C SER A 36 -8.43 -1.97 -4.29
N ALA A 37 -9.45 -2.04 -5.16
CA ALA A 37 -10.07 -3.30 -5.55
C ALA A 37 -9.11 -4.24 -6.30
N ILE A 38 -8.23 -3.70 -7.17
CA ILE A 38 -7.21 -4.50 -7.85
C ILE A 38 -6.19 -5.06 -6.85
N LEU A 39 -5.72 -4.26 -5.89
CA LEU A 39 -4.77 -4.71 -4.88
C LEU A 39 -5.39 -5.81 -4.00
N GLU A 40 -6.65 -5.67 -3.61
CA GLU A 40 -7.38 -6.70 -2.88
C GLU A 40 -7.54 -7.99 -3.70
N LEU A 41 -7.77 -7.88 -5.01
CA LEU A 41 -7.83 -9.02 -5.91
C LEU A 41 -6.47 -9.74 -6.03
N ILE A 42 -5.37 -8.99 -6.09
CA ILE A 42 -4.00 -9.54 -6.09
C ILE A 42 -3.73 -10.32 -4.80
N ASP A 43 -4.19 -9.82 -3.66
CA ASP A 43 -4.00 -10.49 -2.36
C ASP A 43 -4.85 -11.75 -2.22
N LYS A 44 -6.09 -11.73 -2.73
CA LYS A 44 -7.04 -12.85 -2.60
C LYS A 44 -6.86 -13.95 -3.65
N SER A 45 -6.36 -13.62 -4.84
CA SER A 45 -6.22 -14.57 -5.95
C SER A 45 -4.76 -14.93 -6.20
N LYS A 46 -4.41 -16.18 -5.84
CA LYS A 46 -3.07 -16.71 -6.10
C LYS A 46 -2.77 -16.76 -7.61
N ASP A 47 -3.73 -17.19 -8.42
CA ASP A 47 -3.56 -17.30 -9.88
C ASP A 47 -3.29 -15.93 -10.51
N PHE A 48 -3.98 -14.89 -10.05
CA PHE A 48 -3.76 -13.53 -10.53
C PHE A 48 -2.40 -12.98 -10.08
N LYS A 49 -2.00 -13.29 -8.86
CA LYS A 49 -0.67 -12.94 -8.34
C LYS A 49 0.46 -13.62 -9.11
N ASP A 50 0.28 -14.90 -9.45
CA ASP A 50 1.25 -15.67 -10.22
C ASP A 50 1.31 -15.15 -11.67
N LEU A 51 0.16 -14.79 -12.28
CA LEU A 51 0.11 -14.16 -13.60
C LEU A 51 0.89 -12.83 -13.65
N ILE A 52 0.85 -12.04 -12.58
CA ILE A 52 1.59 -10.77 -12.46
C ILE A 52 3.08 -11.02 -12.28
N LYS A 53 3.45 -11.96 -11.40
CA LYS A 53 4.83 -12.18 -10.98
C LYS A 53 5.67 -12.95 -12.00
N ASP A 54 5.04 -13.75 -12.82
CA ASP A 54 5.75 -14.55 -13.81
C ASP A 54 6.03 -13.74 -15.09
N PRO A 55 7.30 -13.35 -15.33
CA PRO A 55 7.68 -12.58 -16.51
C PRO A 55 7.64 -13.37 -17.82
N THR A 56 7.47 -14.71 -17.73
CA THR A 56 7.40 -15.60 -18.91
C THR A 56 6.02 -15.62 -19.56
N ASN A 57 5.00 -15.13 -18.85
CA ASN A 57 3.65 -15.04 -19.38
C ASN A 57 3.59 -14.18 -20.65
N LYS A 58 2.85 -14.66 -21.64
CA LYS A 58 2.64 -13.91 -22.88
C LYS A 58 1.85 -12.64 -22.62
N ILE A 59 2.27 -11.56 -23.29
CA ILE A 59 1.60 -10.25 -23.23
C ILE A 59 0.10 -10.39 -23.54
N GLU A 60 -0.25 -11.23 -24.52
CA GLU A 60 -1.63 -11.46 -24.94
C GLU A 60 -2.50 -12.05 -23.81
N ASP A 61 -1.97 -12.97 -23.04
CA ASP A 61 -2.71 -13.63 -21.95
C ASP A 61 -2.90 -12.66 -20.77
N GLN A 62 -1.88 -11.87 -20.45
CA GLN A 62 -2.00 -10.79 -19.46
C GLN A 62 -3.02 -9.73 -19.89
N LEU A 63 -3.04 -9.33 -21.16
CA LEU A 63 -4.02 -8.38 -21.70
C LEU A 63 -5.44 -8.95 -21.67
N LYS A 64 -5.64 -10.23 -22.01
CA LYS A 64 -6.95 -10.89 -21.94
C LYS A 64 -7.46 -10.90 -20.50
N ALA A 65 -6.63 -11.29 -19.53
CA ALA A 65 -6.99 -11.31 -18.10
C ALA A 65 -7.39 -9.91 -17.61
N ILE A 66 -6.58 -8.88 -17.90
CA ILE A 66 -6.90 -7.50 -17.49
C ILE A 66 -8.17 -6.99 -18.17
N ASN A 67 -8.42 -7.33 -19.45
CA ASN A 67 -9.64 -6.95 -20.11
C ASN A 67 -10.88 -7.62 -19.49
N GLN A 68 -10.81 -8.89 -19.13
CA GLN A 68 -11.90 -9.59 -18.44
C GLN A 68 -12.20 -8.96 -17.08
N ILE A 69 -11.16 -8.72 -16.25
CA ILE A 69 -11.28 -8.07 -14.94
C ILE A 69 -11.84 -6.66 -15.10
N SER A 70 -11.32 -5.88 -16.06
CA SER A 70 -11.78 -4.51 -16.32
C SER A 70 -13.25 -4.45 -16.72
N ASN A 71 -13.73 -5.43 -17.49
CA ASN A 71 -15.15 -5.51 -17.88
C ASN A 71 -16.04 -5.92 -16.71
N GLN A 72 -15.59 -6.87 -15.88
CA GLN A 72 -16.33 -7.35 -14.72
C GLN A 72 -16.49 -6.26 -13.65
N PHE A 73 -15.42 -5.53 -13.35
CA PHE A 73 -15.40 -4.48 -12.33
C PHE A 73 -15.69 -3.09 -12.89
N LYS A 74 -15.97 -2.95 -14.18
CA LYS A 74 -16.27 -1.68 -14.87
C LYS A 74 -15.19 -0.61 -14.61
N PHE A 75 -13.93 -0.98 -14.82
CA PHE A 75 -12.81 -0.05 -14.61
C PHE A 75 -12.88 1.14 -15.54
N ASN A 76 -12.40 2.28 -15.04
CA ASN A 76 -12.24 3.48 -15.85
C ASN A 76 -11.30 3.21 -17.02
N GLU A 77 -11.63 3.76 -18.18
CA GLU A 77 -10.83 3.63 -19.41
C GLU A 77 -9.36 4.06 -19.22
N LEU A 78 -9.12 5.07 -18.39
CA LEU A 78 -7.78 5.53 -18.06
C LEU A 78 -6.98 4.42 -17.37
N LEU A 79 -7.55 3.80 -16.33
CA LEU A 79 -6.90 2.72 -15.58
C LEU A 79 -6.66 1.50 -16.48
N LYS A 80 -7.63 1.15 -17.34
CA LYS A 80 -7.49 0.06 -18.30
C LYS A 80 -6.33 0.31 -19.28
N LYS A 81 -6.25 1.51 -19.85
CA LYS A 81 -5.16 1.91 -20.75
C LYS A 81 -3.81 1.90 -20.04
N PHE A 82 -3.76 2.36 -18.80
CA PHE A 82 -2.55 2.38 -18.01
C PHE A 82 -2.03 0.96 -17.72
N LEU A 83 -2.90 0.04 -17.30
CA LEU A 83 -2.53 -1.37 -17.09
C LEU A 83 -2.05 -2.03 -18.38
N GLY A 84 -2.75 -1.80 -19.51
CA GLY A 84 -2.33 -2.27 -20.81
C GLY A 84 -0.96 -1.72 -21.25
N PHE A 85 -0.68 -0.46 -20.91
CA PHE A 85 0.62 0.16 -21.14
C PHE A 85 1.73 -0.50 -20.32
N LEU A 86 1.50 -0.81 -19.03
CA LEU A 86 2.46 -1.54 -18.21
C LEU A 86 2.77 -2.93 -18.76
N ILE A 87 1.75 -3.64 -19.26
CA ILE A 87 1.91 -4.95 -19.90
C ILE A 87 2.74 -4.83 -21.17
N SER A 88 2.43 -3.88 -22.07
CA SER A 88 3.16 -3.66 -23.33
C SER A 88 4.63 -3.33 -23.13
N LYS A 89 4.94 -2.65 -22.01
CA LYS A 89 6.33 -2.32 -21.61
C LYS A 89 7.01 -3.42 -20.79
N ARG A 90 6.37 -4.59 -20.64
CA ARG A 90 6.85 -5.69 -19.78
C ARG A 90 7.15 -5.27 -18.33
N ARG A 91 6.37 -4.32 -17.80
CA ARG A 91 6.51 -3.78 -16.43
C ARG A 91 5.36 -4.16 -15.52
N PHE A 92 4.52 -5.10 -15.96
CA PHE A 92 3.36 -5.56 -15.20
C PHE A 92 3.74 -6.22 -13.88
N PHE A 93 4.91 -6.83 -13.80
CA PHE A 93 5.49 -7.37 -12.57
C PHE A 93 5.57 -6.36 -11.42
N TYR A 94 5.68 -5.07 -11.73
CA TYR A 94 5.74 -4.00 -10.72
C TYR A 94 4.39 -3.36 -10.41
N VAL A 95 3.28 -3.85 -10.98
CA VAL A 95 1.96 -3.22 -10.87
C VAL A 95 1.52 -3.05 -9.41
N GLU A 96 1.71 -4.06 -8.57
CA GLU A 96 1.37 -4.01 -7.14
C GLU A 96 2.06 -2.83 -6.44
N LYS A 97 3.36 -2.64 -6.69
CA LYS A 97 4.11 -1.54 -6.12
C LYS A 97 3.69 -0.19 -6.70
N ILE A 98 3.52 -0.10 -8.01
CA ILE A 98 3.11 1.15 -8.69
C ILE A 98 1.75 1.62 -8.18
N LEU A 99 0.80 0.70 -7.99
CA LEU A 99 -0.53 1.02 -7.48
C LEU A 99 -0.50 1.43 -6.00
N ASN A 100 0.33 0.80 -5.16
CA ASN A 100 0.54 1.24 -3.77
C ASN A 100 1.18 2.63 -3.71
N ASP A 101 2.20 2.89 -4.53
CA ASP A 101 2.84 4.21 -4.63
C ASP A 101 1.84 5.28 -5.11
N PHE A 102 0.92 4.94 -6.03
CA PHE A 102 -0.17 5.82 -6.46
C PHE A 102 -1.11 6.18 -5.30
N LEU A 103 -1.55 5.19 -4.51
CA LEU A 103 -2.38 5.45 -3.33
C LEU A 103 -1.68 6.35 -2.32
N PHE A 104 -0.38 6.15 -2.13
CA PHE A 104 0.44 7.00 -1.26
C PHE A 104 0.49 8.45 -1.76
N ILE A 105 0.66 8.67 -3.07
CA ILE A 105 0.62 10.01 -3.68
C ILE A 105 -0.76 10.65 -3.48
N CYS A 106 -1.85 9.90 -3.65
CA CYS A 106 -3.22 10.41 -3.42
C CYS A 106 -3.43 10.88 -1.99
N LEU A 107 -2.94 10.12 -1.00
CA LEU A 107 -3.02 10.49 0.42
C LEU A 107 -2.23 11.78 0.70
N ASN A 108 -0.97 11.83 0.24
CA ASN A 108 -0.12 13.01 0.43
C ASN A 108 -0.70 14.27 -0.22
N SER A 109 -1.32 14.14 -1.40
CA SER A 109 -1.94 15.28 -2.09
C SER A 109 -3.13 15.87 -1.32
N ARG A 110 -3.77 15.08 -0.46
CA ARG A 110 -4.85 15.52 0.44
C ARG A 110 -4.36 15.96 1.82
N GLY A 111 -3.06 15.93 2.05
CA GLY A 111 -2.48 16.20 3.37
C GLY A 111 -2.83 15.10 4.39
N GLU A 112 -3.15 13.91 3.92
CA GLU A 112 -3.39 12.74 4.78
C GLU A 112 -2.10 11.95 4.96
N ILE A 113 -1.82 11.54 6.19
CA ILE A 113 -0.68 10.70 6.53
C ILE A 113 -1.15 9.26 6.76
N GLN A 114 -0.49 8.32 6.10
CA GLN A 114 -0.75 6.90 6.35
C GLN A 114 0.01 6.44 7.60
N ALA A 115 -0.72 5.84 8.55
CA ALA A 115 -0.14 5.19 9.71
C ALA A 115 -0.50 3.70 9.73
N GLU A 116 0.49 2.84 9.94
CA GLU A 116 0.28 1.41 10.21
C GLU A 116 0.22 1.18 11.71
N LEU A 117 -0.86 0.55 12.16
CA LEU A 117 -1.10 0.18 13.55
C LEU A 117 -1.06 -1.34 13.68
N SER A 118 0.00 -1.88 14.28
CA SER A 118 0.10 -3.30 14.61
C SER A 118 -0.31 -3.54 16.05
N THR A 119 -1.23 -4.47 16.28
CA THR A 119 -1.80 -4.77 17.60
C THR A 119 -1.86 -6.26 17.88
N ALA A 120 -1.67 -6.64 19.16
CA ALA A 120 -1.75 -8.03 19.60
C ALA A 120 -3.20 -8.53 19.72
N LYS A 121 -4.19 -7.64 19.71
CA LYS A 121 -5.63 -7.94 19.74
C LYS A 121 -6.37 -7.11 18.70
N ASN A 122 -7.53 -7.57 18.27
CA ASN A 122 -8.42 -6.74 17.48
C ASN A 122 -8.96 -5.59 18.35
N LEU A 123 -8.79 -4.36 17.88
CA LEU A 123 -9.31 -3.17 18.51
C LEU A 123 -10.75 -2.93 18.09
N ASN A 124 -11.53 -2.35 18.99
CA ASN A 124 -12.88 -1.88 18.65
C ASN A 124 -12.82 -0.50 17.97
N GLU A 125 -13.92 -0.08 17.35
CA GLU A 125 -13.99 1.18 16.61
C GLU A 125 -13.69 2.40 17.48
N ASN A 126 -14.08 2.39 18.75
CA ASN A 126 -13.82 3.49 19.67
C ASN A 126 -12.31 3.61 19.99
N GLU A 127 -11.64 2.49 20.21
CA GLU A 127 -10.18 2.45 20.45
C GLU A 127 -9.42 2.98 19.22
N ILE A 128 -9.84 2.58 18.01
CA ILE A 128 -9.25 3.05 16.75
C ILE A 128 -9.45 4.56 16.58
N ASN A 129 -10.66 5.08 16.84
CA ASN A 129 -10.96 6.50 16.73
C ASN A 129 -10.18 7.35 17.74
N ASN A 130 -10.00 6.87 18.97
CA ASN A 130 -9.19 7.55 19.97
C ASN A 130 -7.72 7.64 19.52
N ILE A 131 -7.14 6.52 19.08
CA ILE A 131 -5.77 6.50 18.56
C ILE A 131 -5.63 7.45 17.35
N LYS A 132 -6.61 7.44 16.43
CA LYS A 132 -6.63 8.32 15.28
C LYS A 132 -6.65 9.80 15.69
N SER A 133 -7.47 10.17 16.66
CA SER A 133 -7.55 11.55 17.15
C SER A 133 -6.26 12.02 17.84
N GLU A 134 -5.65 11.18 18.66
CA GLU A 134 -4.37 11.47 19.31
C GLU A 134 -3.24 11.65 18.30
N LEU A 135 -3.15 10.75 17.31
CA LEU A 135 -2.17 10.86 16.25
C LEU A 135 -2.40 12.11 15.38
N SER A 136 -3.66 12.42 15.05
CA SER A 136 -3.98 13.62 14.28
C SER A 136 -3.61 14.91 15.02
N SER A 137 -3.79 14.96 16.33
CA SER A 137 -3.36 16.10 17.15
C SER A 137 -1.84 16.23 17.24
N THR A 138 -1.13 15.11 17.27
CA THR A 138 0.33 15.07 17.37
C THR A 138 1.02 15.44 16.06
N PHE A 139 0.51 14.94 14.94
CA PHE A 139 1.11 15.13 13.60
C PHE A 139 0.51 16.32 12.85
N GLY A 140 -0.56 16.92 13.35
CA GLY A 140 -1.22 18.08 12.70
C GLY A 140 -1.88 17.78 11.36
N SER A 141 -2.12 16.51 11.04
CA SER A 141 -2.62 16.04 9.76
C SER A 141 -3.71 14.99 9.94
N ASN A 142 -4.57 14.84 8.93
CA ASN A 142 -5.55 13.77 8.95
C ASN A 142 -4.86 12.41 8.75
N ILE A 143 -5.11 11.44 9.64
CA ILE A 143 -4.41 10.16 9.62
C ILE A 143 -5.32 9.04 9.12
N LYS A 144 -4.84 8.33 8.10
CA LYS A 144 -5.47 7.10 7.63
C LYS A 144 -4.78 5.90 8.27
N LEU A 145 -5.47 5.25 9.22
CA LEU A 145 -4.93 4.08 9.93
C LEU A 145 -5.15 2.81 9.11
N LYS A 146 -4.07 2.04 8.92
CA LYS A 146 -4.11 0.67 8.41
C LYS A 146 -3.82 -0.27 9.57
N GLN A 147 -4.83 -1.02 10.02
CA GLN A 147 -4.68 -1.96 11.11
C GLN A 147 -4.08 -3.29 10.62
N LYS A 148 -3.13 -3.82 11.39
CA LYS A 148 -2.54 -5.14 11.20
C LYS A 148 -2.60 -5.91 12.53
N TYR A 149 -3.15 -7.12 12.49
CA TYR A 149 -3.13 -8.02 13.64
C TYR A 149 -1.78 -8.76 13.69
N ASP A 150 -1.07 -8.64 14.81
CA ASP A 150 0.20 -9.32 15.03
C ASP A 150 0.26 -9.89 16.47
N PRO A 151 -0.10 -11.17 16.63
CA PRO A 151 -0.11 -11.81 17.95
C PRO A 151 1.30 -11.97 18.56
N SER A 152 2.37 -11.84 17.77
CA SER A 152 3.75 -11.96 18.25
C SER A 152 4.17 -10.84 19.20
N LEU A 153 3.40 -9.74 19.27
CA LEU A 153 3.64 -8.61 20.16
C LEU A 153 3.35 -8.92 21.64
N ILE A 154 2.63 -10.04 21.91
CA ILE A 154 2.15 -10.45 23.24
C ILE A 154 1.13 -9.47 23.81
N GLY A 155 1.35 -8.15 23.67
CA GLY A 155 0.49 -7.06 24.10
C GLY A 155 1.06 -5.70 23.71
N GLY A 156 0.28 -4.64 23.92
CA GLY A 156 0.61 -3.28 23.46
C GLY A 156 0.38 -3.10 21.96
N LEU A 157 0.99 -2.07 21.39
CA LEU A 157 0.84 -1.71 19.98
C LEU A 157 2.13 -1.12 19.41
N ILE A 158 2.27 -1.23 18.09
CA ILE A 158 3.30 -0.55 17.30
C ILE A 158 2.59 0.36 16.32
N ILE A 159 2.97 1.63 16.33
CA ILE A 159 2.50 2.62 15.35
C ILE A 159 3.68 3.02 14.50
N LYS A 160 3.51 2.90 13.18
CA LYS A 160 4.47 3.39 12.21
C LYS A 160 3.83 4.47 11.36
N VAL A 161 4.35 5.69 11.48
CA VAL A 161 3.91 6.87 10.72
C VAL A 161 5.09 7.35 9.89
N GLU A 162 5.02 7.19 8.58
CA GLU A 162 6.11 7.49 7.65
C GLU A 162 7.46 6.88 8.10
N SER A 163 8.39 7.72 8.57
CA SER A 163 9.72 7.31 9.06
C SER A 163 9.78 7.14 10.58
N THR A 164 8.72 7.51 11.30
CA THR A 164 8.64 7.44 12.76
C THR A 164 7.96 6.15 13.20
N MET A 165 8.59 5.42 14.11
CA MET A 165 8.03 4.21 14.70
C MET A 165 7.94 4.36 16.21
N ILE A 166 6.75 4.17 16.73
CA ILE A 166 6.45 4.17 18.18
C ILE A 166 6.09 2.74 18.56
N ASP A 167 6.94 2.10 19.35
CA ASP A 167 6.77 0.71 19.80
C ASP A 167 6.55 0.68 21.31
N THR A 168 5.31 0.37 21.70
CA THR A 168 4.90 0.18 23.09
C THR A 168 4.62 -1.28 23.44
N SER A 169 5.07 -2.22 22.58
CA SER A 169 4.82 -3.64 22.76
C SER A 169 5.49 -4.20 24.01
N ILE A 170 4.83 -5.17 24.64
CA ILE A 170 5.39 -5.92 25.77
C ILE A 170 6.65 -6.66 25.34
N LYS A 171 6.67 -7.18 24.12
CA LYS A 171 7.84 -7.85 23.54
C LYS A 171 9.09 -6.96 23.59
N ASN A 172 8.97 -5.71 23.14
CA ASN A 172 10.09 -4.76 23.17
C ASN A 172 10.52 -4.43 24.60
N LYS A 173 9.57 -4.22 25.51
CA LYS A 173 9.88 -3.99 26.92
C LYS A 173 10.65 -5.15 27.57
N LEU A 174 10.25 -6.38 27.30
CA LEU A 174 10.96 -7.57 27.78
C LEU A 174 12.38 -7.67 27.22
N GLN A 175 12.55 -7.42 25.92
CA GLN A 175 13.88 -7.41 25.30
C GLN A 175 14.80 -6.31 25.88
N GLN A 176 14.25 -5.14 26.19
CA GLN A 176 15.02 -4.08 26.85
C GLN A 176 15.44 -4.45 28.26
N ILE A 177 14.58 -5.14 29.04
CA ILE A 177 14.91 -5.65 30.37
C ILE A 177 16.00 -6.72 30.27
N GLU A 178 15.84 -7.68 29.37
CA GLU A 178 16.83 -8.74 29.13
C GLU A 178 18.22 -8.16 28.82
N LYS A 179 18.30 -7.19 27.91
CA LYS A 179 19.57 -6.52 27.59
C LYS A 179 20.18 -5.84 28.78
N LYS A 180 19.40 -5.10 29.59
CA LYS A 180 19.90 -4.44 30.78
C LYS A 180 20.39 -5.42 31.85
N MET A 181 19.80 -6.60 31.94
CA MET A 181 20.25 -7.65 32.86
C MET A 181 21.56 -8.34 32.39
N ILE A 182 21.83 -8.37 31.11
CA ILE A 182 23.06 -8.95 30.54
C ILE A 182 24.23 -7.96 30.63
N GLU A 183 23.94 -6.66 30.53
CA GLU A 183 24.92 -5.56 30.59
C GLU A 183 25.28 -5.10 32.03
N ALA A 184 24.55 -5.61 33.03
CA ALA A 184 24.79 -5.32 34.45
C ALA A 184 25.65 -6.40 35.12
#